data_ff5f81396ef16cc27e909b22ee749287
#
_entry.id   ff5f81396ef16cc27e909b22ee749287
#
_cell.length_a   1.000
_cell.length_b   1.000
_cell.length_c   1.000
_cell.angle_alpha   90.00
_cell.angle_beta   90.00
_cell.angle_gamma   90.00
#
_symmetry.space_group_name_H-M   'P 1'
#
loop_
_entity.id
_entity.type
_entity.pdbx_description
1 polymer ?
#
loop_
_entity_poly.entity_id
_entity_poly.type
_entity_poly.pdbx_seq_one_letter_code
_entity_poly.pdbx_strand_id
1 'polypeptide(L)'
;MMLRKFSTIFAISIVLFSCTKQSETSLLPDNNFAVEVPVKGQNTNNALAVKKFLFDASQAETAGNADWVIDQDNSNPQRIPTPLQSTVTATTSVTYWTGALSSWGIALAKQGQIVETLPSTGLITYGVTTNPQDLKNYNVFVVDEPNIRFTTAEKQAILAFVQNGGGLFMIGDHTVSDRNNDGWDSPAIWNDLMSSNGVVTNPFGFTFELTNITQLSTNVRANSSTNPLINGLSGLVTKLDFHNGATLSLQPTANTTVQGLFWQNSTAQTSTTKVMAASSTYGTGRVYCVTDSSPFDDGTGAPGNTLYVGWSLYSHVAQFMNASLWLAKLQ
;
A
#
# COMPACT_ATOMS: atom_id res chain seq x y z
N MET A 1 18.26 -38.26 -64.19
CA MET A 1 18.90 -37.17 -63.42
C MET A 1 17.91 -36.75 -62.37
N MET A 2 18.02 -37.36 -61.15
CA MET A 2 17.07 -37.19 -60.04
C MET A 2 17.57 -36.09 -59.10
N LEU A 3 16.86 -34.97 -59.00
CA LEU A 3 17.12 -33.94 -58.00
C LEU A 3 16.50 -34.37 -56.67
N ARG A 4 17.36 -34.59 -55.65
CA ARG A 4 16.94 -34.77 -54.27
C ARG A 4 16.74 -33.37 -53.63
N LYS A 5 15.52 -33.11 -53.15
CA LYS A 5 15.21 -31.96 -52.31
C LYS A 5 15.64 -32.28 -50.88
N PHE A 6 16.55 -31.48 -50.34
CA PHE A 6 16.85 -31.47 -48.89
C PHE A 6 15.85 -30.54 -48.19
N SER A 7 15.05 -31.10 -47.32
CA SER A 7 14.24 -30.33 -46.37
C SER A 7 15.05 -30.09 -45.10
N THR A 8 15.41 -28.85 -44.85
CA THR A 8 16.04 -28.43 -43.59
C THR A 8 14.95 -28.17 -42.58
N ILE A 9 14.87 -29.02 -41.55
CA ILE A 9 13.98 -28.81 -40.40
C ILE A 9 14.73 -27.88 -39.45
N PHE A 10 14.19 -26.67 -39.28
CA PHE A 10 14.61 -25.72 -38.24
C PHE A 10 13.92 -26.16 -36.93
N ALA A 11 14.69 -26.71 -36.00
CA ALA A 11 14.24 -26.95 -34.66
C ALA A 11 14.32 -25.63 -33.88
N ILE A 12 13.15 -25.06 -33.57
CA ILE A 12 13.03 -23.93 -32.64
C ILE A 12 13.12 -24.49 -31.23
N SER A 13 14.25 -24.32 -30.58
CA SER A 13 14.38 -24.59 -29.15
C SER A 13 13.68 -23.48 -28.36
N ILE A 14 12.51 -23.78 -27.84
CA ILE A 14 11.83 -22.93 -26.87
C ILE A 14 12.60 -23.11 -25.56
N VAL A 15 13.36 -22.11 -25.16
CA VAL A 15 13.97 -22.03 -23.84
C VAL A 15 12.87 -21.56 -22.88
N LEU A 16 12.24 -22.51 -22.21
CA LEU A 16 11.39 -22.21 -21.05
C LEU A 16 12.31 -21.76 -19.90
N PHE A 17 12.33 -20.47 -19.63
CA PHE A 17 12.86 -19.97 -18.36
C PHE A 17 11.89 -20.41 -17.26
N SER A 18 12.16 -21.57 -16.67
CA SER A 18 11.58 -21.95 -15.40
C SER A 18 12.24 -21.10 -14.33
N CYS A 19 11.50 -20.18 -13.77
CA CYS A 19 11.87 -19.50 -12.54
C CYS A 19 11.83 -20.54 -11.43
N THR A 20 12.96 -21.21 -11.15
CA THR A 20 13.08 -22.10 -10.00
C THR A 20 13.07 -21.25 -8.74
N LYS A 21 11.94 -21.29 -8.01
CA LYS A 21 11.87 -20.84 -6.62
C LYS A 21 12.98 -21.50 -5.82
N GLN A 22 13.89 -20.69 -5.32
CA GLN A 22 14.80 -21.11 -4.26
C GLN A 22 13.94 -21.22 -3.01
N SER A 23 13.65 -22.47 -2.57
CA SER A 23 12.97 -22.71 -1.31
C SER A 23 13.96 -22.42 -0.18
N GLU A 24 13.99 -21.19 0.28
CA GLU A 24 14.54 -20.93 1.61
C GLU A 24 13.52 -21.46 2.61
N THR A 25 13.90 -22.47 3.36
CA THR A 25 13.20 -22.95 4.54
C THR A 25 13.24 -21.81 5.57
N SER A 26 12.24 -20.91 5.53
CA SER A 26 12.04 -19.96 6.60
C SER A 26 11.64 -20.76 7.83
N LEU A 27 12.50 -20.79 8.83
CA LEU A 27 12.11 -21.11 10.19
C LEU A 27 11.15 -20.01 10.62
N LEU A 28 9.85 -20.25 10.42
CA LEU A 28 8.82 -19.40 10.98
C LEU A 28 8.98 -19.47 12.51
N PRO A 29 9.26 -18.36 13.21
CA PRO A 29 9.13 -18.37 14.65
C PRO A 29 7.66 -18.59 15.00
N ASP A 30 7.40 -19.36 16.06
CA ASP A 30 6.07 -19.59 16.63
C ASP A 30 5.36 -18.23 16.83
N ASN A 31 4.42 -17.89 15.94
CA ASN A 31 3.76 -16.59 15.89
C ASN A 31 2.58 -16.51 16.86
N ASN A 32 2.86 -16.61 18.14
CA ASN A 32 1.97 -16.14 19.21
C ASN A 32 2.39 -14.76 19.72
N PHE A 33 2.81 -13.87 18.84
CA PHE A 33 3.01 -12.47 19.20
C PHE A 33 1.71 -11.70 18.97
N ALA A 34 0.96 -11.47 20.06
CA ALA A 34 0.07 -10.33 20.11
C ALA A 34 0.96 -9.08 19.96
N VAL A 35 1.08 -8.54 18.74
CA VAL A 35 1.73 -7.26 18.52
C VAL A 35 0.81 -6.21 19.16
N GLU A 36 1.06 -5.89 20.43
CA GLU A 36 0.49 -4.70 21.02
C GLU A 36 1.10 -3.51 20.27
N VAL A 37 0.26 -2.77 19.54
CA VAL A 37 0.66 -1.49 18.94
C VAL A 37 0.79 -0.49 20.08
N PRO A 38 2.00 -0.16 20.57
CA PRO A 38 2.15 0.76 21.67
C PRO A 38 1.77 2.16 21.18
N VAL A 39 0.77 2.76 21.76
CA VAL A 39 0.48 4.18 21.58
C VAL A 39 1.27 4.96 22.61
N LYS A 40 2.35 5.59 22.19
CA LYS A 40 3.24 6.37 23.06
C LYS A 40 2.48 7.57 23.61
N GLY A 41 2.24 7.58 24.92
CA GLY A 41 1.77 8.77 25.66
C GLY A 41 0.26 8.91 25.76
N GLN A 42 -0.55 7.86 25.53
CA GLN A 42 -1.94 7.91 25.94
C GLN A 42 -2.04 7.95 27.49
N ASN A 43 -2.20 9.16 28.00
CA ASN A 43 -2.94 9.31 29.25
C ASN A 43 -4.35 8.75 28.96
N THR A 44 -4.86 7.88 29.79
CA THR A 44 -6.14 7.16 29.67
C THR A 44 -7.38 8.07 29.51
N ASN A 45 -7.20 9.38 29.41
CA ASN A 45 -8.26 10.39 29.30
C ASN A 45 -8.34 11.11 27.94
N ASN A 46 -7.47 10.81 26.96
CA ASN A 46 -7.55 11.40 25.61
C ASN A 46 -7.60 10.30 24.55
N ALA A 47 -8.77 9.70 24.36
CA ALA A 47 -9.02 8.87 23.20
C ALA A 47 -8.84 9.70 21.91
N LEU A 48 -8.21 9.10 20.88
CA LEU A 48 -8.11 9.75 19.58
C LEU A 48 -9.51 10.02 19.01
N ALA A 49 -9.65 11.11 18.28
CA ALA A 49 -10.87 11.37 17.54
C ALA A 49 -11.15 10.25 16.55
N VAL A 50 -12.38 9.77 16.49
CA VAL A 50 -12.79 8.71 15.57
C VAL A 50 -12.70 9.20 14.13
N LYS A 51 -12.01 8.45 13.28
CA LYS A 51 -11.85 8.69 11.85
C LYS A 51 -12.27 7.47 11.06
N LYS A 52 -12.68 7.69 9.82
CA LYS A 52 -13.11 6.63 8.90
C LYS A 52 -12.05 6.39 7.84
N PHE A 53 -11.65 5.13 7.71
CA PHE A 53 -10.71 4.63 6.72
C PHE A 53 -11.47 3.79 5.71
N LEU A 54 -11.25 4.06 4.43
CA LEU A 54 -11.77 3.26 3.33
C LEU A 54 -10.59 2.53 2.68
N PHE A 55 -10.61 1.21 2.68
CA PHE A 55 -9.65 0.36 1.98
C PHE A 55 -10.25 -0.02 0.62
N ASP A 56 -9.50 0.19 -0.43
CA ASP A 56 -9.94 -0.16 -1.78
C ASP A 56 -9.92 -1.68 -2.00
N ALA A 57 -10.90 -2.18 -2.74
CA ALA A 57 -10.94 -3.49 -3.35
C ALA A 57 -11.60 -3.41 -4.74
N SER A 58 -11.75 -2.19 -5.28
CA SER A 58 -12.41 -1.96 -6.56
C SER A 58 -11.45 -1.97 -7.75
N GLN A 59 -10.15 -1.89 -7.49
CA GLN A 59 -9.11 -1.91 -8.50
C GLN A 59 -8.38 -3.27 -8.58
N ALA A 60 -9.13 -4.37 -8.35
CA ALA A 60 -8.68 -5.75 -8.41
C ALA A 60 -7.54 -6.11 -7.44
N GLU A 61 -7.57 -5.56 -6.24
CA GLU A 61 -6.62 -5.82 -5.15
C GLU A 61 -6.64 -7.29 -4.69
N THR A 62 -7.66 -8.05 -5.08
CA THR A 62 -7.76 -9.51 -4.85
C THR A 62 -7.33 -10.34 -6.06
N ALA A 63 -6.71 -9.74 -7.07
CA ALA A 63 -6.25 -10.48 -8.25
C ALA A 63 -5.01 -11.33 -7.99
N GLY A 64 -4.88 -12.43 -8.73
CA GLY A 64 -3.71 -13.31 -8.65
C GLY A 64 -3.65 -14.13 -7.36
N ASN A 65 -2.54 -14.06 -6.65
CA ASN A 65 -2.28 -14.79 -5.40
C ASN A 65 -2.17 -13.86 -4.19
N ALA A 66 -2.61 -12.62 -4.30
CA ALA A 66 -2.66 -11.64 -3.24
C ALA A 66 -4.11 -11.24 -2.96
N ASP A 67 -4.40 -10.94 -1.69
CA ASP A 67 -5.66 -10.35 -1.25
C ASP A 67 -5.33 -9.09 -0.44
N TRP A 68 -5.03 -7.99 -1.14
CA TRP A 68 -4.65 -6.70 -0.54
C TRP A 68 -5.87 -5.98 0.04
N VAL A 69 -6.59 -6.68 0.91
CA VAL A 69 -7.81 -6.23 1.58
C VAL A 69 -7.79 -6.58 3.06
N ILE A 70 -8.63 -5.92 3.86
CA ILE A 70 -8.73 -6.19 5.30
C ILE A 70 -9.50 -7.47 5.61
N ASP A 71 -10.44 -7.86 4.73
CA ASP A 71 -11.23 -9.10 4.87
C ASP A 71 -11.66 -9.55 3.48
N GLN A 72 -11.25 -10.73 3.08
CA GLN A 72 -11.49 -11.25 1.73
C GLN A 72 -12.91 -11.78 1.51
N ASP A 73 -13.64 -12.12 2.57
CA ASP A 73 -15.03 -12.62 2.49
C ASP A 73 -15.24 -13.68 1.38
N ASN A 74 -14.38 -14.69 1.32
CA ASN A 74 -14.35 -15.70 0.27
C ASN A 74 -14.11 -15.11 -1.14
N SER A 75 -13.12 -14.24 -1.27
CA SER A 75 -12.72 -13.53 -2.49
C SER A 75 -13.76 -12.54 -3.03
N ASN A 76 -14.67 -12.09 -2.17
CA ASN A 76 -15.63 -11.04 -2.48
C ASN A 76 -15.76 -10.07 -1.29
N PRO A 77 -14.76 -9.23 -1.05
CA PRO A 77 -14.72 -8.31 0.08
C PRO A 77 -16.00 -7.50 0.20
N GLN A 78 -16.59 -7.50 1.39
CA GLN A 78 -17.79 -6.75 1.68
C GLN A 78 -17.43 -5.38 2.28
N ARG A 79 -18.32 -4.41 2.14
CA ARG A 79 -18.15 -3.07 2.73
C ARG A 79 -17.78 -3.12 4.21
N ILE A 80 -18.48 -3.94 4.97
CA ILE A 80 -18.28 -4.10 6.40
C ILE A 80 -17.63 -5.46 6.64
N PRO A 81 -16.43 -5.51 7.21
CA PRO A 81 -15.76 -6.77 7.48
C PRO A 81 -16.52 -7.61 8.50
N THR A 82 -16.38 -8.93 8.44
CA THR A 82 -17.03 -9.90 9.30
C THR A 82 -16.02 -10.82 9.98
N PRO A 83 -16.12 -11.02 11.33
CA PRO A 83 -17.12 -10.48 12.27
C PRO A 83 -17.08 -8.95 12.40
N LEU A 84 -18.18 -8.35 12.87
CA LEU A 84 -18.32 -6.89 12.92
C LEU A 84 -17.21 -6.23 13.75
N GLN A 85 -16.73 -5.11 13.29
CA GLN A 85 -15.73 -4.29 13.99
C GLN A 85 -16.14 -3.94 15.43
N SER A 86 -17.43 -3.80 15.72
CA SER A 86 -17.93 -3.53 17.07
C SER A 86 -17.61 -4.63 18.09
N THR A 87 -17.20 -5.81 17.63
CA THR A 87 -16.77 -6.92 18.48
C THR A 87 -15.27 -6.96 18.71
N VAL A 88 -14.51 -6.08 18.06
CA VAL A 88 -13.06 -5.97 18.24
C VAL A 88 -12.74 -5.39 19.63
N THR A 89 -11.88 -6.08 20.36
CA THR A 89 -11.38 -5.68 21.69
C THR A 89 -9.86 -5.57 21.67
N ALA A 90 -9.25 -5.08 22.73
CA ALA A 90 -7.80 -5.02 22.85
C ALA A 90 -7.11 -6.39 22.64
N THR A 91 -7.78 -7.49 23.03
CA THR A 91 -7.26 -8.86 22.94
C THR A 91 -7.66 -9.58 21.66
N THR A 92 -8.43 -8.96 20.76
CA THR A 92 -8.81 -9.58 19.49
C THR A 92 -7.55 -9.92 18.68
N SER A 93 -7.52 -11.14 18.11
CA SER A 93 -6.42 -11.56 17.23
C SER A 93 -6.27 -10.61 16.06
N VAL A 94 -5.05 -10.39 15.61
CA VAL A 94 -4.77 -9.64 14.38
C VAL A 94 -5.24 -10.37 13.13
N THR A 95 -5.48 -11.68 13.24
CA THR A 95 -6.05 -12.54 12.18
C THR A 95 -7.56 -12.74 12.34
N TYR A 96 -8.24 -11.81 13.00
CA TYR A 96 -9.70 -11.88 13.24
C TYR A 96 -10.50 -11.74 11.95
N TRP A 97 -10.05 -10.91 11.07
CA TRP A 97 -10.41 -10.88 9.65
C TRP A 97 -9.37 -11.62 8.84
N THR A 98 -9.65 -11.91 7.59
CA THR A 98 -8.75 -12.66 6.71
C THR A 98 -8.57 -11.94 5.38
N GLY A 99 -7.51 -11.23 5.27
CA GLY A 99 -7.01 -10.52 4.11
C GLY A 99 -5.58 -10.08 4.42
N ALA A 100 -4.73 -9.92 3.45
CA ALA A 100 -3.32 -9.57 3.70
C ALA A 100 -3.15 -8.29 4.56
N LEU A 101 -4.17 -7.42 4.59
CA LEU A 101 -4.22 -6.20 5.39
C LEU A 101 -5.04 -6.33 6.69
N SER A 102 -5.44 -7.54 7.10
CA SER A 102 -6.28 -7.77 8.29
C SER A 102 -5.65 -7.17 9.55
N SER A 103 -4.38 -7.46 9.79
CA SER A 103 -3.66 -6.93 10.95
C SER A 103 -3.67 -5.41 11.03
N TRP A 104 -3.58 -4.74 9.89
CA TRP A 104 -3.68 -3.27 9.83
C TRP A 104 -5.10 -2.78 10.17
N GLY A 105 -6.12 -3.37 9.56
CA GLY A 105 -7.52 -3.06 9.86
C GLY A 105 -7.85 -3.27 11.34
N ILE A 106 -7.42 -4.39 11.93
CA ILE A 106 -7.59 -4.69 13.36
C ILE A 106 -6.82 -3.70 14.24
N ALA A 107 -5.59 -3.30 13.86
CA ALA A 107 -4.83 -2.31 14.62
C ALA A 107 -5.53 -0.94 14.65
N LEU A 108 -6.12 -0.50 13.53
CA LEU A 108 -6.95 0.70 13.46
C LEU A 108 -8.22 0.58 14.33
N ALA A 109 -8.92 -0.55 14.22
CA ALA A 109 -10.13 -0.81 14.99
C ALA A 109 -9.88 -0.81 16.51
N LYS A 110 -8.76 -1.40 16.96
CA LYS A 110 -8.30 -1.35 18.37
C LYS A 110 -8.04 0.07 18.88
N GLN A 111 -7.70 1.01 17.98
CA GLN A 111 -7.55 2.43 18.31
C GLN A 111 -8.86 3.22 18.21
N GLY A 112 -9.99 2.53 18.00
CA GLY A 112 -11.32 3.15 17.91
C GLY A 112 -11.60 3.80 16.55
N GLN A 113 -10.77 3.53 15.52
CA GLN A 113 -11.03 4.01 14.18
C GLN A 113 -12.05 3.13 13.46
N ILE A 114 -12.78 3.68 12.50
CA ILE A 114 -13.75 2.93 11.68
C ILE A 114 -13.07 2.53 10.39
N VAL A 115 -13.15 1.25 10.03
CA VAL A 115 -12.62 0.70 8.78
C VAL A 115 -13.74 0.12 7.93
N GLU A 116 -13.73 0.45 6.65
CA GLU A 116 -14.66 -0.09 5.65
C GLU A 116 -13.85 -0.47 4.40
N THR A 117 -14.34 -1.43 3.64
CA THR A 117 -13.80 -1.78 2.32
C THR A 117 -14.69 -1.17 1.24
N LEU A 118 -14.10 -0.62 0.17
CA LEU A 118 -14.79 -0.32 -1.07
C LEU A 118 -14.81 -1.61 -1.91
N PRO A 119 -15.95 -2.32 -2.04
CA PRO A 119 -16.01 -3.60 -2.73
C PRO A 119 -15.65 -3.50 -4.22
N SER A 120 -15.43 -4.62 -4.89
CA SER A 120 -15.09 -4.70 -6.33
C SER A 120 -16.09 -4.00 -7.25
N THR A 121 -17.35 -3.83 -6.83
CA THR A 121 -18.39 -3.08 -7.54
C THR A 121 -18.53 -1.63 -7.06
N GLY A 122 -17.69 -1.21 -6.11
CA GLY A 122 -17.69 0.13 -5.56
C GLY A 122 -17.22 1.17 -6.58
N LEU A 123 -17.62 2.42 -6.37
CA LEU A 123 -17.27 3.52 -7.25
C LEU A 123 -16.43 4.55 -6.46
N ILE A 124 -15.26 4.87 -6.97
CA ILE A 124 -14.42 5.94 -6.45
C ILE A 124 -15.02 7.27 -6.92
N THR A 125 -15.70 7.98 -6.02
CA THR A 125 -16.36 9.27 -6.30
C THR A 125 -16.03 10.30 -5.23
N TYR A 126 -16.21 11.58 -5.54
CA TYR A 126 -16.09 12.66 -4.56
C TYR A 126 -17.20 13.71 -4.76
N GLY A 127 -18.03 13.89 -3.72
CA GLY A 127 -19.15 14.83 -3.74
C GLY A 127 -20.44 14.27 -4.32
N VAL A 128 -20.51 12.95 -4.60
CA VAL A 128 -21.73 12.28 -5.09
C VAL A 128 -22.56 11.78 -3.91
N THR A 129 -23.59 12.54 -3.55
CA THR A 129 -24.40 12.29 -2.34
C THR A 129 -25.20 11.00 -2.38
N THR A 130 -25.43 10.43 -3.54
CA THR A 130 -26.14 9.16 -3.74
C THR A 130 -25.22 7.93 -3.55
N ASN A 131 -23.89 8.14 -3.53
CA ASN A 131 -22.93 7.08 -3.24
C ASN A 131 -22.66 7.03 -1.73
N PRO A 132 -23.09 5.98 -1.00
CA PRO A 132 -22.87 5.87 0.45
C PRO A 132 -21.38 5.71 0.81
N GLN A 133 -20.54 5.29 -0.15
CA GLN A 133 -19.10 5.18 -0.01
C GLN A 133 -18.34 6.27 -0.80
N ASP A 134 -18.98 7.42 -1.03
CA ASP A 134 -18.30 8.60 -1.57
C ASP A 134 -17.13 9.00 -0.67
N LEU A 135 -15.96 9.29 -1.25
CA LEU A 135 -14.74 9.64 -0.52
C LEU A 135 -14.93 10.80 0.46
N LYS A 136 -15.88 11.71 0.19
CA LYS A 136 -16.21 12.80 1.10
C LYS A 136 -16.67 12.33 2.49
N ASN A 137 -17.15 11.08 2.60
CA ASN A 137 -17.61 10.47 3.84
C ASN A 137 -16.47 9.85 4.67
N TYR A 138 -15.23 9.90 4.18
CA TYR A 138 -14.04 9.26 4.79
C TYR A 138 -12.96 10.29 5.08
N ASN A 139 -12.03 9.90 5.97
CA ASN A 139 -10.88 10.72 6.31
C ASN A 139 -9.61 10.23 5.61
N VAL A 140 -9.49 8.93 5.39
CA VAL A 140 -8.35 8.31 4.71
C VAL A 140 -8.86 7.30 3.69
N PHE A 141 -8.27 7.34 2.51
CA PHE A 141 -8.43 6.33 1.46
C PHE A 141 -7.12 5.58 1.29
N VAL A 142 -7.18 4.26 1.38
CA VAL A 142 -6.03 3.35 1.28
C VAL A 142 -6.20 2.53 0.02
N VAL A 143 -5.19 2.55 -0.85
CA VAL A 143 -5.16 1.75 -2.08
C VAL A 143 -3.85 0.99 -2.10
N ASP A 144 -3.93 -0.33 -2.07
CA ASP A 144 -2.78 -1.23 -2.08
C ASP A 144 -2.72 -1.99 -3.39
N GLU A 145 -1.63 -1.79 -4.11
CA GLU A 145 -1.31 -2.49 -5.35
C GLU A 145 -2.50 -2.55 -6.35
N PRO A 146 -3.00 -1.38 -6.83
CA PRO A 146 -4.10 -1.40 -7.79
C PRO A 146 -3.69 -2.12 -9.07
N ASN A 147 -4.57 -2.99 -9.58
CA ASN A 147 -4.38 -3.80 -10.77
C ASN A 147 -5.37 -3.46 -11.89
N ILE A 148 -6.23 -2.48 -11.68
CA ILE A 148 -7.08 -1.88 -12.73
C ILE A 148 -6.74 -0.39 -12.80
N ARG A 149 -6.63 0.10 -14.02
CA ARG A 149 -6.33 1.51 -14.27
C ARG A 149 -7.50 2.41 -13.89
N PHE A 150 -7.25 3.40 -13.06
CA PHE A 150 -8.26 4.41 -12.71
C PHE A 150 -8.78 5.13 -13.95
N THR A 151 -10.08 5.27 -14.06
CA THR A 151 -10.71 6.16 -15.03
C THR A 151 -10.36 7.62 -14.75
N THR A 152 -10.53 8.49 -15.75
CA THR A 152 -10.30 9.93 -15.54
C THR A 152 -11.18 10.50 -14.41
N ALA A 153 -12.42 10.03 -14.28
CA ALA A 153 -13.33 10.49 -13.23
C ALA A 153 -12.85 10.04 -11.84
N GLU A 154 -12.35 8.82 -11.69
CA GLU A 154 -11.79 8.32 -10.43
C GLU A 154 -10.52 9.07 -10.04
N LYS A 155 -9.60 9.31 -10.99
CA LYS A 155 -8.42 10.14 -10.75
C LYS A 155 -8.80 11.52 -10.24
N GLN A 156 -9.80 12.16 -10.86
CA GLN A 156 -10.30 13.47 -10.44
C GLN A 156 -10.95 13.42 -9.06
N ALA A 157 -11.68 12.34 -8.74
CA ALA A 157 -12.28 12.15 -7.43
C ALA A 157 -11.22 11.99 -6.32
N ILE A 158 -10.17 11.20 -6.58
CA ILE A 158 -9.02 11.03 -5.68
C ILE A 158 -8.32 12.38 -5.45
N LEU A 159 -8.05 13.13 -6.52
CA LEU A 159 -7.41 14.45 -6.39
C LEU A 159 -8.28 15.42 -5.62
N ALA A 160 -9.58 15.48 -5.91
CA ALA A 160 -10.52 16.34 -5.19
C ALA A 160 -10.61 15.96 -3.70
N PHE A 161 -10.61 14.67 -3.37
CA PHE A 161 -10.59 14.18 -2.00
C PHE A 161 -9.36 14.71 -1.24
N VAL A 162 -8.17 14.51 -1.80
CA VAL A 162 -6.94 14.99 -1.16
C VAL A 162 -6.93 16.52 -1.08
N GLN A 163 -7.25 17.22 -2.17
CA GLN A 163 -7.26 18.68 -2.21
C GLN A 163 -8.13 19.29 -1.12
N ASN A 164 -9.24 18.65 -0.80
CA ASN A 164 -10.20 19.11 0.22
C ASN A 164 -9.95 18.53 1.62
N GLY A 165 -8.79 17.93 1.87
CA GLY A 165 -8.36 17.60 3.22
C GLY A 165 -8.32 16.12 3.55
N GLY A 166 -8.65 15.24 2.61
CA GLY A 166 -8.50 13.80 2.76
C GLY A 166 -7.05 13.33 2.83
N GLY A 167 -6.84 12.19 3.43
CA GLY A 167 -5.56 11.49 3.46
C GLY A 167 -5.53 10.35 2.45
N LEU A 168 -4.55 10.33 1.55
CA LEU A 168 -4.36 9.25 0.60
C LEU A 168 -3.14 8.41 0.98
N PHE A 169 -3.34 7.12 1.21
CA PHE A 169 -2.29 6.15 1.39
C PHE A 169 -2.12 5.38 0.08
N MET A 170 -1.01 5.64 -0.61
CA MET A 170 -0.66 5.00 -1.87
C MET A 170 0.35 3.89 -1.62
N ILE A 171 0.01 2.68 -2.03
CA ILE A 171 0.92 1.55 -1.98
C ILE A 171 1.12 1.05 -3.41
N GLY A 172 2.36 0.96 -3.82
CA GLY A 172 2.74 0.36 -5.09
C GLY A 172 3.38 -0.99 -4.89
N ASP A 173 3.83 -1.58 -5.97
CA ASP A 173 4.60 -2.81 -5.98
C ASP A 173 5.63 -2.75 -7.11
N HIS A 174 6.17 -3.88 -7.54
CA HIS A 174 7.16 -3.96 -8.60
C HIS A 174 6.56 -3.81 -10.00
N THR A 175 7.40 -3.49 -10.98
CA THR A 175 6.99 -3.61 -12.39
C THR A 175 6.69 -5.06 -12.75
N VAL A 176 5.76 -5.25 -13.68
CA VAL A 176 5.19 -6.54 -14.10
C VAL A 176 4.41 -7.28 -12.99
N SER A 177 3.96 -6.57 -11.94
CA SER A 177 2.98 -7.06 -10.98
C SER A 177 1.54 -6.93 -11.53
N ASP A 178 1.38 -7.17 -12.81
CA ASP A 178 0.09 -7.16 -13.52
C ASP A 178 -0.69 -8.43 -13.17
N ARG A 179 -1.40 -8.41 -12.06
CA ARG A 179 -2.03 -9.58 -11.46
C ARG A 179 -3.32 -9.99 -12.17
N ASN A 180 -4.00 -9.05 -12.82
CA ASN A 180 -5.19 -9.28 -13.62
C ASN A 180 -4.89 -9.50 -15.10
N ASN A 181 -3.62 -9.37 -15.53
CA ASN A 181 -3.10 -9.56 -16.88
C ASN A 181 -3.74 -8.63 -17.91
N ASP A 182 -4.00 -7.38 -17.58
CA ASP A 182 -4.54 -6.36 -18.49
C ASP A 182 -3.46 -5.46 -19.15
N GLY A 183 -2.20 -5.67 -18.82
CA GLY A 183 -1.05 -4.94 -19.33
C GLY A 183 -0.65 -3.73 -18.49
N TRP A 184 -1.27 -3.54 -17.31
CA TRP A 184 -0.98 -2.44 -16.37
C TRP A 184 -0.56 -2.97 -15.00
N ASP A 185 0.64 -2.66 -14.59
CA ASP A 185 1.10 -2.91 -13.23
C ASP A 185 0.86 -1.70 -12.31
N SER A 186 0.94 -1.92 -11.01
CA SER A 186 0.70 -0.89 -10.01
C SER A 186 1.57 0.37 -10.18
N PRO A 187 2.89 0.30 -10.46
CA PRO A 187 3.69 1.48 -10.76
C PRO A 187 3.20 2.28 -11.97
N ALA A 188 2.79 1.60 -13.04
CA ALA A 188 2.27 2.25 -14.24
C ALA A 188 0.91 2.92 -13.98
N ILE A 189 0.03 2.27 -13.20
CA ILE A 189 -1.28 2.81 -12.80
C ILE A 189 -1.10 4.09 -11.97
N TRP A 190 -0.20 4.08 -10.99
CA TRP A 190 0.10 5.28 -10.20
C TRP A 190 0.74 6.38 -11.03
N ASN A 191 1.66 6.08 -11.93
CA ASN A 191 2.24 7.06 -12.85
C ASN A 191 1.20 7.66 -13.79
N ASP A 192 0.20 6.87 -14.21
CA ASP A 192 -0.91 7.36 -15.01
C ASP A 192 -1.82 8.31 -14.22
N LEU A 193 -2.07 8.06 -12.93
CA LEU A 193 -2.75 9.02 -12.06
C LEU A 193 -1.95 10.34 -11.97
N MET A 194 -0.63 10.28 -11.82
CA MET A 194 0.22 11.47 -11.71
C MET A 194 0.26 12.29 -13.00
N SER A 195 0.24 11.65 -14.16
CA SER A 195 0.46 12.33 -15.46
C SER A 195 -0.81 12.61 -16.24
N SER A 196 -1.86 11.79 -16.06
CA SER A 196 -3.01 11.73 -16.97
C SER A 196 -4.36 11.87 -16.23
N ASN A 197 -4.44 12.75 -15.23
CA ASN A 197 -5.64 12.97 -14.43
C ASN A 197 -6.57 14.08 -14.96
N GLY A 198 -6.11 14.85 -15.94
CA GLY A 198 -6.90 15.94 -16.53
C GLY A 198 -7.03 17.21 -15.65
N VAL A 199 -6.33 17.28 -14.51
CA VAL A 199 -6.37 18.42 -13.58
C VAL A 199 -5.00 19.10 -13.50
N VAL A 200 -3.97 18.37 -13.07
CA VAL A 200 -2.62 18.89 -12.86
C VAL A 200 -1.58 17.78 -13.00
N THR A 201 -0.47 18.09 -13.64
CA THR A 201 0.64 17.13 -13.76
C THR A 201 1.37 17.00 -12.44
N ASN A 202 1.55 15.77 -12.01
CA ASN A 202 2.29 15.36 -10.81
C ASN A 202 1.87 16.10 -9.53
N PRO A 203 0.62 15.95 -9.10
CA PRO A 203 0.06 16.67 -7.96
C PRO A 203 0.79 16.41 -6.65
N PHE A 204 1.37 15.23 -6.50
CA PHE A 204 1.99 14.79 -5.25
C PHE A 204 3.52 14.94 -5.25
N GLY A 205 4.12 15.32 -6.39
CA GLY A 205 5.55 15.64 -6.50
C GLY A 205 6.47 14.42 -6.53
N PHE A 206 5.99 13.27 -6.97
CA PHE A 206 6.82 12.07 -7.18
C PHE A 206 6.28 11.21 -8.32
N THR A 207 7.13 10.35 -8.85
CA THR A 207 6.78 9.31 -9.84
C THR A 207 7.44 8.01 -9.45
N PHE A 208 6.82 6.89 -9.82
CA PHE A 208 7.40 5.56 -9.60
C PHE A 208 8.49 5.29 -10.63
N GLU A 209 9.64 4.86 -10.15
CA GLU A 209 10.73 4.33 -10.97
C GLU A 209 10.42 2.87 -11.33
N LEU A 210 10.82 2.48 -12.55
CA LEU A 210 10.49 1.14 -13.07
C LEU A 210 11.63 0.13 -12.83
N THR A 211 12.41 0.32 -11.77
CA THR A 211 13.49 -0.61 -11.36
C THR A 211 13.09 -1.29 -10.07
N ASN A 212 13.00 -2.61 -10.12
CA ASN A 212 12.60 -3.41 -8.96
C ASN A 212 13.78 -3.62 -8.00
N ILE A 213 13.47 -3.60 -6.70
CA ILE A 213 14.45 -3.78 -5.63
C ILE A 213 13.95 -4.75 -4.56
N THR A 214 14.88 -5.51 -3.98
CA THR A 214 14.69 -6.25 -2.74
C THR A 214 15.73 -5.77 -1.76
N GLN A 215 15.32 -5.10 -0.69
CA GLN A 215 16.27 -4.52 0.24
C GLN A 215 15.64 -4.17 1.60
N LEU A 216 16.27 -4.63 2.69
CA LEU A 216 16.07 -4.06 4.00
C LEU A 216 16.82 -2.73 4.11
N SER A 217 16.09 -1.62 4.12
CA SER A 217 16.67 -0.29 4.30
C SER A 217 16.67 0.14 5.77
N THR A 218 17.80 0.69 6.20
CA THR A 218 17.96 1.43 7.45
C THR A 218 18.21 2.92 7.19
N ASN A 219 18.13 3.34 5.93
CA ASN A 219 18.37 4.71 5.50
C ASN A 219 17.10 5.56 5.66
N VAL A 220 16.70 5.73 6.91
CA VAL A 220 15.55 6.54 7.33
C VAL A 220 15.94 8.00 7.49
N ARG A 221 15.05 8.92 7.15
CA ARG A 221 15.25 10.38 7.25
C ARG A 221 15.83 10.77 8.61
N ALA A 222 17.00 11.40 8.58
CA ALA A 222 17.69 11.88 9.79
C ALA A 222 16.98 13.08 10.42
N ASN A 223 17.30 13.37 11.68
CA ASN A 223 16.76 14.50 12.47
C ASN A 223 15.22 14.56 12.50
N SER A 224 14.60 13.40 12.57
CA SER A 224 13.15 13.22 12.47
C SER A 224 12.45 13.08 13.82
N SER A 225 13.08 13.51 14.93
CA SER A 225 12.50 13.40 16.29
C SER A 225 11.12 14.07 16.42
N THR A 226 10.83 15.06 15.58
CA THR A 226 9.55 15.77 15.52
C THR A 226 8.70 15.39 14.31
N ASN A 227 9.20 14.50 13.44
CA ASN A 227 8.43 14.05 12.29
C ASN A 227 7.47 12.93 12.72
N PRO A 228 6.16 13.15 12.70
CA PRO A 228 5.19 12.15 13.16
C PRO A 228 5.18 10.86 12.33
N LEU A 229 5.63 10.90 11.08
CA LEU A 229 5.76 9.71 10.24
C LEU A 229 6.92 8.80 10.68
N ILE A 230 7.94 9.36 11.32
CA ILE A 230 9.12 8.60 11.78
C ILE A 230 9.10 8.36 13.28
N ASN A 231 8.68 9.35 14.09
CA ASN A 231 8.60 9.25 15.53
C ASN A 231 7.21 9.68 16.01
N GLY A 232 6.21 8.90 15.61
CA GLY A 232 4.81 9.17 15.90
C GLY A 232 4.26 8.43 17.11
N LEU A 233 2.95 8.46 17.24
CA LEU A 233 2.22 7.85 18.36
C LEU A 233 2.38 6.33 18.42
N SER A 234 2.63 5.66 17.30
CA SER A 234 2.80 4.21 17.22
C SER A 234 4.26 3.76 17.36
N GLY A 235 5.18 4.69 17.62
CA GLY A 235 6.58 4.37 17.90
C GLY A 235 7.56 4.92 16.88
N LEU A 236 8.85 4.57 17.09
CA LEU A 236 9.95 4.98 16.22
C LEU A 236 10.10 4.04 15.04
N VAL A 237 10.20 4.63 13.85
CA VAL A 237 10.42 3.91 12.58
C VAL A 237 11.91 3.92 12.27
N THR A 238 12.49 2.74 12.06
CA THR A 238 13.95 2.58 11.86
C THR A 238 14.33 1.75 10.64
N LYS A 239 13.42 0.91 10.15
CA LYS A 239 13.70 -0.02 9.06
C LYS A 239 12.47 -0.18 8.17
N LEU A 240 12.73 -0.36 6.88
CA LEU A 240 11.72 -0.70 5.87
C LEU A 240 12.30 -1.79 4.97
N ASP A 241 11.61 -2.91 4.86
CA ASP A 241 12.04 -4.07 4.08
C ASP A 241 11.16 -4.26 2.86
N PHE A 242 11.78 -4.32 1.70
CA PHE A 242 11.12 -4.52 0.42
C PHE A 242 11.44 -5.90 -0.14
N HIS A 243 10.42 -6.54 -0.65
CA HIS A 243 10.49 -7.80 -1.39
C HIS A 243 9.98 -7.61 -2.81
N ASN A 244 10.87 -7.15 -3.69
CA ASN A 244 10.60 -6.86 -5.09
C ASN A 244 9.67 -5.64 -5.30
N GLY A 245 9.89 -4.58 -4.53
CA GLY A 245 9.19 -3.30 -4.72
C GLY A 245 9.85 -2.40 -5.78
N ALA A 246 9.24 -1.25 -6.03
CA ALA A 246 9.81 -0.18 -6.86
C ALA A 246 10.53 0.88 -6.00
N THR A 247 10.88 2.02 -6.60
CA THR A 247 11.31 3.23 -5.89
C THR A 247 10.61 4.46 -6.49
N LEU A 248 10.82 5.61 -5.87
CA LEU A 248 10.28 6.90 -6.31
C LEU A 248 11.40 7.84 -6.76
N SER A 249 11.09 8.64 -7.78
CA SER A 249 11.77 9.88 -8.11
C SER A 249 10.94 11.07 -7.61
N LEU A 250 11.51 11.86 -6.69
CA LEU A 250 10.88 13.07 -6.16
C LEU A 250 11.03 14.22 -7.17
N GLN A 251 9.98 15.03 -7.29
CA GLN A 251 9.92 16.19 -8.17
C GLN A 251 9.47 17.44 -7.38
N PRO A 252 10.34 18.02 -6.56
CA PRO A 252 9.99 19.16 -5.70
C PRO A 252 9.61 20.43 -6.48
N THR A 253 9.91 20.49 -7.77
CA THR A 253 9.44 21.56 -8.65
C THR A 253 7.95 21.43 -9.01
N ALA A 254 7.40 20.20 -9.00
CA ALA A 254 5.98 19.98 -9.21
C ALA A 254 5.18 20.15 -7.91
N ASN A 255 5.73 19.70 -6.79
CA ASN A 255 5.15 19.88 -5.46
C ASN A 255 6.26 20.09 -4.42
N THR A 256 6.36 21.32 -3.90
CA THR A 256 7.43 21.72 -2.96
C THR A 256 7.33 21.07 -1.58
N THR A 257 6.21 20.42 -1.26
CA THR A 257 5.98 19.76 0.02
C THR A 257 6.47 18.31 0.04
N VAL A 258 6.87 17.76 -1.13
CA VAL A 258 7.32 16.36 -1.23
C VAL A 258 8.57 16.12 -0.40
N GLN A 259 8.57 15.03 0.37
CA GLN A 259 9.67 14.63 1.23
C GLN A 259 9.91 13.13 1.12
N GLY A 260 11.17 12.74 0.89
CA GLY A 260 11.58 11.35 1.08
C GLY A 260 11.66 11.01 2.57
N LEU A 261 11.28 9.79 2.91
CA LEU A 261 11.28 9.27 4.28
C LEU A 261 12.25 8.10 4.43
N PHE A 262 12.33 7.25 3.41
CA PHE A 262 13.28 6.17 3.28
C PHE A 262 13.94 6.19 1.90
N TRP A 263 15.19 5.81 1.86
CA TRP A 263 15.96 5.63 0.63
C TRP A 263 16.60 4.24 0.60
N GLN A 264 16.98 3.80 -0.57
CA GLN A 264 17.92 2.67 -0.67
C GLN A 264 19.16 2.94 0.18
N ASN A 265 19.73 1.89 0.77
CA ASN A 265 20.99 2.00 1.51
C ASN A 265 22.08 2.63 0.60
N SER A 266 22.99 3.36 1.20
CA SER A 266 24.06 4.08 0.50
C SER A 266 23.59 5.23 -0.42
N THR A 267 22.31 5.59 -0.43
CA THR A 267 21.79 6.77 -1.10
C THR A 267 21.80 7.96 -0.14
N ALA A 268 22.24 9.11 -0.60
CA ALA A 268 22.19 10.34 0.21
C ALA A 268 20.71 10.72 0.47
N GLN A 269 20.38 11.12 1.70
CA GLN A 269 19.02 11.53 2.08
C GLN A 269 18.55 12.86 1.45
N THR A 270 19.44 13.50 0.69
CA THR A 270 19.13 14.65 -0.18
C THR A 270 18.84 14.25 -1.60
N SER A 271 18.99 12.96 -1.94
CA SER A 271 18.68 12.44 -3.27
C SER A 271 17.19 12.52 -3.55
N THR A 272 16.86 12.88 -4.79
CA THR A 272 15.50 12.84 -5.31
C THR A 272 15.14 11.51 -5.97
N THR A 273 16.06 10.56 -6.04
CA THR A 273 15.86 9.22 -6.64
C THR A 273 16.13 8.12 -5.63
N LYS A 274 15.72 6.90 -5.93
CA LYS A 274 15.88 5.72 -5.07
C LYS A 274 15.20 5.89 -3.71
N VAL A 275 14.07 6.59 -3.70
CA VAL A 275 13.24 6.79 -2.51
C VAL A 275 12.27 5.62 -2.38
N MET A 276 12.18 5.01 -1.20
CA MET A 276 11.33 3.84 -0.93
C MET A 276 10.00 4.24 -0.30
N ALA A 277 9.97 5.35 0.42
CA ALA A 277 8.75 5.93 0.96
C ALA A 277 8.84 7.45 0.96
N ALA A 278 7.71 8.11 0.67
CA ALA A 278 7.62 9.56 0.60
C ALA A 278 6.29 10.07 1.17
N SER A 279 6.26 11.34 1.49
CA SER A 279 5.03 12.06 1.86
C SER A 279 4.97 13.40 1.16
N SER A 280 3.76 13.91 0.97
CA SER A 280 3.51 15.26 0.50
C SER A 280 2.15 15.77 0.98
N THR A 281 1.84 17.03 0.66
CA THR A 281 0.50 17.60 0.83
C THR A 281 -0.01 18.08 -0.53
N TYR A 282 -1.32 18.02 -0.74
CA TYR A 282 -1.96 18.59 -1.91
C TYR A 282 -3.26 19.29 -1.47
N GLY A 283 -3.38 20.59 -1.72
CA GLY A 283 -4.41 21.41 -1.09
C GLY A 283 -4.28 21.39 0.44
N THR A 284 -5.33 20.96 1.13
CA THR A 284 -5.32 20.78 2.60
C THR A 284 -5.17 19.33 3.03
N GLY A 285 -5.05 18.40 2.09
CA GLY A 285 -4.89 16.97 2.33
C GLY A 285 -3.44 16.51 2.43
N ARG A 286 -3.28 15.24 2.72
CA ARG A 286 -1.98 14.58 2.97
C ARG A 286 -1.86 13.33 2.12
N VAL A 287 -0.66 13.05 1.63
CA VAL A 287 -0.36 11.85 0.85
C VAL A 287 0.85 11.15 1.48
N TYR A 288 0.74 9.86 1.66
CA TYR A 288 1.84 8.98 2.02
C TYR A 288 1.94 7.88 0.95
N CYS A 289 3.16 7.62 0.49
CA CYS A 289 3.42 6.61 -0.51
C CYS A 289 4.55 5.69 -0.06
N VAL A 290 4.34 4.39 -0.24
CA VAL A 290 5.36 3.35 -0.14
C VAL A 290 5.26 2.45 -1.36
N THR A 291 6.38 1.92 -1.84
CA THR A 291 6.44 1.36 -3.19
C THR A 291 6.67 -0.14 -3.21
N ASP A 292 6.17 -0.82 -2.18
CA ASP A 292 6.12 -2.28 -2.06
C ASP A 292 4.95 -2.66 -1.14
N SER A 293 4.13 -3.60 -1.58
CA SER A 293 2.99 -4.14 -0.83
C SER A 293 3.42 -5.18 0.23
N SER A 294 4.55 -5.86 0.02
CA SER A 294 5.05 -6.91 0.91
C SER A 294 5.15 -6.53 2.40
N PRO A 295 5.54 -5.30 2.79
CA PRO A 295 5.58 -4.89 4.19
C PRO A 295 4.22 -4.88 4.90
N PHE A 296 3.12 -4.90 4.16
CA PHE A 296 1.76 -4.88 4.70
C PHE A 296 1.16 -6.28 4.89
N ASP A 297 1.68 -7.27 4.18
CA ASP A 297 1.18 -8.65 4.22
C ASP A 297 1.32 -9.24 5.62
N ASP A 298 0.22 -9.70 6.18
CA ASP A 298 0.17 -10.36 7.49
C ASP A 298 0.13 -11.89 7.40
N GLY A 299 0.20 -12.43 6.17
CA GLY A 299 0.20 -13.88 5.89
C GLY A 299 -1.19 -14.50 5.89
N THR A 300 -2.26 -13.71 6.03
CA THR A 300 -3.64 -14.17 5.87
C THR A 300 -4.18 -13.82 4.48
N GLY A 301 -5.42 -14.20 4.18
CA GLY A 301 -6.04 -13.91 2.89
C GLY A 301 -6.10 -15.11 1.97
N ALA A 302 -5.72 -14.97 0.72
CA ALA A 302 -5.89 -15.97 -0.31
C ALA A 302 -5.32 -17.34 0.10
N PRO A 303 -6.09 -18.44 -0.08
CA PRO A 303 -5.60 -19.77 0.20
C PRO A 303 -4.33 -20.09 -0.60
N GLY A 304 -3.27 -20.49 0.09
CA GLY A 304 -1.97 -20.76 -0.53
C GLY A 304 -1.14 -19.51 -0.80
N ASN A 305 -1.48 -18.36 -0.23
CA ASN A 305 -0.62 -17.18 -0.23
C ASN A 305 0.76 -17.56 0.33
N THR A 306 1.79 -17.33 -0.48
CA THR A 306 3.20 -17.58 -0.14
C THR A 306 4.01 -16.30 -0.32
N LEU A 307 3.35 -15.15 -0.30
CA LEU A 307 4.00 -13.85 -0.38
C LEU A 307 4.80 -13.57 0.90
N TYR A 308 5.56 -12.52 0.87
CA TYR A 308 6.40 -12.13 2.00
C TYR A 308 5.54 -11.55 3.12
N VAL A 309 5.61 -12.14 4.31
CA VAL A 309 4.85 -11.69 5.49
C VAL A 309 5.65 -10.60 6.20
N GLY A 310 5.36 -9.36 5.90
CA GLY A 310 6.14 -8.20 6.36
C GLY A 310 5.55 -7.45 7.56
N TRP A 311 4.25 -7.52 7.79
CA TRP A 311 3.54 -6.66 8.75
C TRP A 311 4.19 -6.59 10.13
N SER A 312 4.49 -7.74 10.74
CA SER A 312 5.04 -7.82 12.08
C SER A 312 6.56 -7.66 12.17
N LEU A 313 7.24 -7.48 11.03
CA LEU A 313 8.70 -7.37 10.99
C LEU A 313 9.17 -5.95 11.24
N TYR A 314 10.34 -5.83 11.86
CA TYR A 314 11.06 -4.57 12.07
C TYR A 314 10.19 -3.48 12.72
N SER A 315 10.05 -2.34 12.04
CA SER A 315 9.23 -1.21 12.47
C SER A 315 8.03 -0.94 11.55
N HIS A 316 7.60 -1.94 10.75
CA HIS A 316 6.53 -1.77 9.77
C HIS A 316 5.21 -1.35 10.42
N VAL A 317 4.80 -2.03 11.50
CA VAL A 317 3.60 -1.66 12.27
C VAL A 317 3.64 -0.19 12.70
N ALA A 318 4.77 0.24 13.28
CA ALA A 318 4.92 1.64 13.71
C ALA A 318 4.85 2.60 12.52
N GLN A 319 5.49 2.25 11.40
CA GLN A 319 5.51 3.07 10.19
C GLN A 319 4.10 3.27 9.62
N PHE A 320 3.36 2.18 9.40
CA PHE A 320 2.07 2.26 8.74
C PHE A 320 0.99 2.83 9.63
N MET A 321 1.04 2.54 10.92
CA MET A 321 0.15 3.17 11.89
C MET A 321 0.44 4.66 12.06
N ASN A 322 1.71 5.06 12.11
CA ASN A 322 2.07 6.49 12.12
C ASN A 322 1.58 7.19 10.84
N ALA A 323 1.77 6.59 9.67
CA ALA A 323 1.28 7.14 8.41
C ALA A 323 -0.26 7.26 8.41
N SER A 324 -0.98 6.23 8.88
CA SER A 324 -2.43 6.23 9.00
C SER A 324 -2.94 7.37 9.89
N LEU A 325 -2.34 7.53 11.08
CA LEU A 325 -2.72 8.57 12.03
C LEU A 325 -2.38 9.97 11.49
N TRP A 326 -1.24 10.13 10.83
CA TRP A 326 -0.87 11.39 10.19
C TRP A 326 -1.83 11.74 9.06
N LEU A 327 -2.17 10.82 8.17
CA LEU A 327 -3.13 11.02 7.09
C LEU A 327 -4.51 11.41 7.64
N ALA A 328 -4.93 10.82 8.75
CA ALA A 328 -6.18 11.10 9.43
C ALA A 328 -6.14 12.41 10.26
N LYS A 329 -5.00 13.14 10.29
CA LYS A 329 -4.78 14.35 11.10
C LYS A 329 -4.99 14.12 12.60
N LEU A 330 -4.54 12.97 13.09
CA LEU A 330 -4.56 12.60 14.50
C LEU A 330 -3.21 12.81 15.18
N GLN A 331 -2.19 13.17 14.41
CA GLN A 331 -0.87 13.57 14.84
C GLN A 331 -0.19 14.51 13.84
#